data_85f8ec3a064f6bf2bb4e80e8b9216452
#
_entry.id   85f8ec3a064f6bf2bb4e80e8b9216452
#
_cell.length_a   1.000
_cell.length_b   1.000
_cell.length_c   1.000
_cell.angle_alpha   90.00
_cell.angle_beta   90.00
_cell.angle_gamma   90.00
#
_symmetry.space_group_name_H-M   'P 1'
#
loop_
_entity.id
_entity.type
_entity.pdbx_description
1 polymer ?
#
loop_
_entity_poly.entity_id
_entity_poly.type
_entity_poly.pdbx_seq_one_letter_code
_entity_poly.pdbx_strand_id
1 'polypeptide(L)'
;MNKIIVEVSVGELLDKISILEIKKEKIKDPEKLKFISNEHSILKDQLEKNVKSDDKLNKLFQDLKEINAKLWVIEDEKRDCEKNKDFGDKFISKIFFFFTKSFIILNYP
;
A
#
# COMPACT_ATOMS: atom_id res chain seq x y z
N MET A 1 17.60 3.51 17.42
CA MET A 1 17.30 2.46 16.39
C MET A 1 18.14 2.72 15.14
N ASN A 2 18.84 1.70 14.70
CA ASN A 2 19.63 1.81 13.47
C ASN A 2 18.71 1.77 12.26
N LYS A 3 18.93 2.68 11.34
CA LYS A 3 18.20 2.69 10.06
C LYS A 3 18.98 1.87 9.04
N ILE A 4 18.29 1.00 8.35
CA ILE A 4 18.86 0.20 7.26
C ILE A 4 18.34 0.77 5.96
N ILE A 5 19.27 1.09 5.05
CA ILE A 5 18.92 1.61 3.73
C ILE A 5 19.03 0.47 2.73
N VAL A 6 17.98 0.20 1.98
CA VAL A 6 17.96 -0.82 0.95
C VAL A 6 17.42 -0.23 -0.35
N GLU A 7 17.84 -0.80 -1.47
CA GLU A 7 17.27 -0.43 -2.77
C GLU A 7 15.87 -0.98 -2.88
N VAL A 8 14.95 -0.14 -3.37
CA VAL A 8 13.58 -0.55 -3.66
C VAL A 8 13.22 -0.14 -5.09
N SER A 9 12.35 -0.91 -5.72
CA SER A 9 11.83 -0.55 -7.04
C SER A 9 10.87 0.63 -6.96
N VAL A 10 10.63 1.30 -8.08
CA VAL A 10 9.63 2.37 -8.16
C VAL A 10 8.26 1.85 -7.73
N GLY A 11 7.88 0.66 -8.20
CA GLY A 11 6.60 0.05 -7.84
C GLY A 11 6.47 -0.19 -6.33
N GLU A 12 7.52 -0.67 -5.68
CA GLU A 12 7.51 -0.87 -4.22
C GLU A 12 7.39 0.44 -3.46
N LEU A 13 8.07 1.50 -3.93
CA LEU A 13 7.98 2.82 -3.30
C LEU A 13 6.55 3.38 -3.44
N LEU A 14 5.96 3.28 -4.61
CA LEU A 14 4.58 3.71 -4.85
C LEU A 14 3.59 2.92 -4.00
N ASP A 15 3.82 1.62 -3.84
CA ASP A 15 3.00 0.77 -2.99
C ASP A 15 3.00 1.28 -1.54
N LYS A 16 4.18 1.54 -0.98
CA LYS A 16 4.30 2.07 0.38
C LYS A 16 3.61 3.42 0.55
N ILE A 17 3.77 4.32 -0.43
CA ILE A 17 3.12 5.64 -0.40
C ILE A 17 1.61 5.50 -0.43
N SER A 18 1.07 4.61 -1.29
CA SER A 18 -0.37 4.39 -1.39
C SER A 18 -0.96 3.84 -0.08
N ILE A 19 -0.25 2.92 0.57
CA ILE A 19 -0.68 2.37 1.87
C ILE A 19 -0.70 3.46 2.93
N LEU A 20 0.30 4.33 2.96
CA LEU A 20 0.34 5.44 3.91
C LEU A 20 -0.81 6.41 3.70
N GLU A 21 -1.19 6.69 2.45
CA GLU A 21 -2.34 7.54 2.15
C GLU A 21 -3.64 6.93 2.66
N ILE A 22 -3.81 5.62 2.49
CA ILE A 22 -4.98 4.91 3.02
C ILE A 22 -5.01 4.97 4.55
N LYS A 23 -3.87 4.78 5.19
CA LYS A 23 -3.76 4.89 6.65
C LYS A 23 -4.14 6.28 7.14
N LYS A 24 -3.72 7.33 6.43
CA LYS A 24 -4.10 8.71 6.76
C LYS A 24 -5.61 8.92 6.70
N GLU A 25 -6.28 8.26 5.78
CA GLU A 25 -7.74 8.34 5.63
C GLU A 25 -8.50 7.55 6.71
N LYS A 26 -7.92 6.44 7.17
CA LYS A 26 -8.60 5.48 8.06
C LYS A 26 -8.26 5.64 9.54
N ILE A 27 -7.04 6.05 9.86
CA ILE A 27 -6.58 6.16 11.25
C ILE A 27 -6.93 7.55 11.78
N LYS A 28 -7.51 7.58 13.00
CA LYS A 28 -7.95 8.81 13.64
C LYS A 28 -7.08 9.24 14.82
N ASP A 29 -6.20 8.37 15.32
CA ASP A 29 -5.32 8.66 16.44
C ASP A 29 -4.30 9.74 16.04
N PRO A 30 -4.27 10.92 16.71
CA PRO A 30 -3.38 12.01 16.34
C PRO A 30 -1.90 11.67 16.37
N GLU A 31 -1.46 10.86 17.33
CA GLU A 31 -0.05 10.47 17.42
C GLU A 31 0.35 9.57 16.25
N LYS A 32 -0.48 8.59 15.93
CA LYS A 32 -0.25 7.70 14.78
C LYS A 32 -0.28 8.48 13.48
N LEU A 33 -1.22 9.41 13.34
CA LEU A 33 -1.30 10.27 12.15
C LEU A 33 -0.05 11.11 11.95
N LYS A 34 0.54 11.58 13.03
CA LYS A 34 1.79 12.35 12.95
C LYS A 34 2.92 11.51 12.37
N PHE A 35 3.09 10.27 12.86
CA PHE A 35 4.10 9.35 12.33
C PHE A 35 3.83 8.99 10.86
N ILE A 36 2.59 8.70 10.54
CA ILE A 36 2.17 8.33 9.18
C ILE A 36 2.44 9.50 8.21
N SER A 37 2.05 10.71 8.60
CA SER A 37 2.25 11.91 7.78
C SER A 37 3.72 12.21 7.57
N ASN A 38 4.55 12.04 8.59
CA ASN A 38 5.98 12.23 8.48
C ASN A 38 6.62 11.21 7.52
N GLU A 39 6.28 9.95 7.67
CA GLU A 39 6.78 8.89 6.80
C GLU A 39 6.32 9.10 5.35
N HIS A 40 5.05 9.45 5.16
CA HIS A 40 4.51 9.77 3.84
C HIS A 40 5.29 10.90 3.18
N SER A 41 5.57 11.96 3.92
CA SER A 41 6.31 13.12 3.42
C SER A 41 7.72 12.73 2.98
N ILE A 42 8.41 11.93 3.78
CA ILE A 42 9.78 11.46 3.46
C ILE A 42 9.78 10.63 2.18
N LEU A 43 8.86 9.67 2.06
CA LEU A 43 8.80 8.79 0.89
C LEU A 43 8.38 9.56 -0.36
N LYS A 44 7.43 10.48 -0.24
CA LYS A 44 6.99 11.33 -1.34
C LYS A 44 8.14 12.19 -1.86
N ASP A 45 8.93 12.76 -0.97
CA ASP A 45 10.10 13.55 -1.32
C ASP A 45 11.14 12.71 -2.08
N GLN A 46 11.39 11.48 -1.63
CA GLN A 46 12.28 10.55 -2.34
C GLN A 46 11.78 10.23 -3.74
N LEU A 47 10.48 10.04 -3.88
CA LEU A 47 9.86 9.79 -5.18
C LEU A 47 10.08 10.97 -6.12
N GLU A 48 9.78 12.18 -5.66
CA GLU A 48 9.89 13.40 -6.47
C GLU A 48 11.33 13.71 -6.89
N LYS A 49 12.30 13.39 -6.04
CA LYS A 49 13.73 13.60 -6.36
C LYS A 49 14.28 12.60 -7.36
N ASN A 50 13.76 11.39 -7.38
CA ASN A 50 14.37 10.29 -8.13
C ASN A 50 13.58 9.83 -9.34
N VAL A 51 12.30 10.16 -9.42
CA VAL A 51 11.41 9.69 -10.48
C VAL A 51 10.63 10.84 -11.07
N LYS A 52 10.68 10.94 -12.39
CA LYS A 52 9.90 11.94 -13.12
C LYS A 52 8.44 11.50 -13.20
N SER A 53 7.53 12.39 -12.82
CA SER A 53 6.11 12.12 -12.91
C SER A 53 5.66 12.06 -14.38
N ASP A 54 4.90 11.04 -14.74
CA ASP A 54 4.26 10.88 -16.03
C ASP A 54 2.91 10.16 -15.87
N ASP A 55 2.19 10.00 -16.97
CA ASP A 55 0.86 9.38 -16.95
C ASP A 55 0.93 7.91 -16.54
N LYS A 56 1.99 7.20 -16.92
CA LYS A 56 2.18 5.79 -16.54
C LYS A 56 2.40 5.65 -15.05
N LEU A 57 3.21 6.53 -14.47
CA LEU A 57 3.47 6.54 -13.03
C LEU A 57 2.18 6.82 -12.27
N ASN A 58 1.43 7.83 -12.69
CA ASN A 58 0.19 8.20 -12.05
C ASN A 58 -0.85 7.08 -12.12
N LYS A 59 -0.96 6.40 -13.27
CA LYS A 59 -1.85 5.26 -13.42
C LYS A 59 -1.44 4.10 -12.52
N LEU A 60 -0.16 3.77 -12.47
CA LEU A 60 0.35 2.73 -11.60
C LEU A 60 0.00 3.04 -10.13
N PHE A 61 0.22 4.28 -9.71
CA PHE A 61 -0.09 4.71 -8.34
C PHE A 61 -1.58 4.53 -8.04
N GLN A 62 -2.45 4.95 -8.95
CA GLN A 62 -3.90 4.81 -8.78
C GLN A 62 -4.32 3.35 -8.70
N ASP A 63 -3.75 2.50 -9.56
CA ASP A 63 -4.03 1.06 -9.55
C ASP A 63 -3.60 0.41 -8.23
N LEU A 64 -2.41 0.76 -7.74
CA LEU A 64 -1.91 0.25 -6.47
C LEU A 64 -2.76 0.73 -5.29
N LYS A 65 -3.12 2.01 -5.28
CA LYS A 65 -3.94 2.55 -4.21
C LYS A 65 -5.32 1.88 -4.17
N GLU A 66 -5.92 1.65 -5.31
CA GLU A 66 -7.21 0.98 -5.43
C GLU A 66 -7.13 -0.46 -4.88
N ILE A 67 -6.11 -1.21 -5.28
CA ILE A 67 -5.90 -2.59 -4.80
C ILE A 67 -5.65 -2.59 -3.30
N ASN A 68 -4.81 -1.69 -2.81
CA ASN A 68 -4.50 -1.61 -1.39
C ASN A 68 -5.71 -1.21 -0.56
N ALA A 69 -6.60 -0.35 -1.08
CA ALA A 69 -7.85 -0.02 -0.41
C ALA A 69 -8.75 -1.24 -0.29
N LYS A 70 -8.84 -2.06 -1.34
CA LYS A 70 -9.59 -3.32 -1.30
C LYS A 70 -8.98 -4.31 -0.31
N LEU A 71 -7.66 -4.42 -0.30
CA LEU A 71 -6.95 -5.27 0.67
C LEU A 71 -7.18 -4.81 2.11
N TRP A 72 -7.23 -3.50 2.34
CA TRP A 72 -7.52 -2.95 3.66
C TRP A 72 -8.87 -3.45 4.18
N VAL A 73 -9.92 -3.36 3.36
CA VAL A 73 -11.25 -3.84 3.71
C VAL A 73 -11.24 -5.34 3.95
N ILE A 74 -10.59 -6.10 3.07
CA ILE A 74 -10.51 -7.56 3.17
C ILE A 74 -9.74 -8.00 4.42
N GLU A 75 -8.71 -7.27 4.83
CA GLU A 75 -7.98 -7.58 6.07
C GLU A 75 -8.89 -7.47 7.30
N ASP A 76 -9.74 -6.45 7.36
CA ASP A 76 -10.72 -6.34 8.43
C ASP A 76 -11.72 -7.50 8.40
N GLU A 77 -12.24 -7.84 7.23
CA GLU A 77 -13.15 -8.95 7.04
C GLU A 77 -12.50 -10.29 7.35
N LYS A 78 -11.21 -10.43 6.99
CA LYS A 78 -10.44 -11.64 7.27
C LYS A 78 -10.33 -11.91 8.77
N ARG A 79 -10.14 -10.87 9.57
CA ARG A 79 -10.09 -11.03 11.03
C ARG A 79 -11.41 -11.64 11.55
N ASP A 80 -12.54 -11.18 11.01
CA ASP A 80 -13.84 -11.74 11.35
C ASP A 80 -13.98 -13.18 10.84
N CYS A 81 -13.52 -13.47 9.64
CA CYS A 81 -13.54 -14.83 9.07
C CYS A 81 -12.70 -15.81 9.89
N GLU A 82 -11.52 -15.41 10.33
CA GLU A 82 -10.66 -16.24 11.19
C GLU A 82 -11.32 -16.50 12.53
N LYS A 83 -11.94 -15.47 13.12
CA LYS A 83 -12.67 -15.59 14.38
C LYS A 83 -13.84 -16.57 14.25
N ASN A 84 -14.53 -16.56 13.12
CA ASN A 84 -15.69 -17.40 12.84
C ASN A 84 -15.33 -18.70 12.11
N LYS A 85 -14.03 -18.95 11.85
CA LYS A 85 -13.52 -20.10 11.09
C LYS A 85 -14.12 -20.20 9.69
N ASP A 86 -14.38 -19.05 9.06
CA ASP A 86 -14.90 -18.95 7.71
C ASP A 86 -13.76 -18.57 6.76
N PHE A 87 -13.32 -19.52 5.92
CA PHE A 87 -12.24 -19.33 4.97
C PHE A 87 -12.75 -19.36 3.51
N GLY A 88 -13.95 -18.84 3.29
CA GLY A 88 -14.60 -18.85 1.98
C GLY A 88 -14.14 -17.73 1.05
N ASP A 89 -15.11 -17.12 0.37
CA ASP A 89 -14.89 -16.17 -0.74
C ASP A 89 -14.01 -14.97 -0.39
N LYS A 90 -14.13 -14.43 0.82
CA LYS A 90 -13.34 -13.25 1.24
C LYS A 90 -11.86 -13.57 1.34
N PHE A 91 -11.54 -14.75 1.84
CA PHE A 91 -10.16 -15.22 1.93
C PHE A 91 -9.55 -15.41 0.53
N ILE A 92 -10.32 -16.00 -0.38
CA ILE A 92 -9.91 -16.18 -1.79
C ILE A 92 -9.70 -14.81 -2.45
N SER A 93 -10.60 -13.86 -2.23
CA SER A 93 -10.48 -12.50 -2.75
C SER A 93 -9.19 -11.82 -2.30
N LYS A 94 -8.82 -11.99 -1.04
CA LYS A 94 -7.56 -11.45 -0.52
C LYS A 94 -6.36 -12.00 -1.26
N ILE A 95 -6.32 -13.31 -1.47
CA ILE A 95 -5.23 -13.95 -2.20
C ILE A 95 -5.16 -13.41 -3.63
N PHE A 96 -6.31 -13.29 -4.30
CA PHE A 96 -6.40 -12.76 -5.66
C PHE A 96 -5.83 -11.35 -5.76
N PHE A 97 -6.25 -10.44 -4.88
CA PHE A 97 -5.78 -9.06 -4.90
C PHE A 97 -4.31 -8.94 -4.53
N PHE A 98 -3.84 -9.78 -3.62
CA PHE A 98 -2.43 -9.82 -3.26
C PHE A 98 -1.55 -10.21 -4.46
N PHE A 99 -1.94 -11.25 -5.20
CA PHE A 99 -1.23 -11.66 -6.41
C PHE A 99 -1.29 -10.60 -7.50
N THR A 100 -2.45 -9.96 -7.68
CA THR A 100 -2.62 -8.88 -8.66
C THR A 100 -1.66 -7.72 -8.36
N LYS A 101 -1.56 -7.31 -7.09
CA LYS A 101 -0.64 -6.26 -6.66
C LYS A 101 0.80 -6.64 -6.94
N SER A 102 1.21 -7.85 -6.58
CA SER A 102 2.55 -8.34 -6.81
C SER A 102 2.90 -8.35 -8.30
N PHE A 103 1.97 -8.78 -9.14
CA PHE A 103 2.13 -8.77 -10.59
C PHE A 103 2.34 -7.35 -11.12
N ILE A 104 1.55 -6.38 -10.67
CA ILE A 104 1.68 -4.98 -11.07
C ILE A 104 3.06 -4.44 -10.72
N ILE A 105 3.51 -4.67 -9.48
CA ILE A 105 4.81 -4.18 -9.00
C ILE A 105 5.96 -4.78 -9.81
N LEU A 106 5.93 -6.10 -10.05
CA LEU A 106 7.00 -6.81 -10.75
C LEU A 106 7.09 -6.44 -12.23
N ASN A 107 5.97 -6.06 -12.85
CA ASN A 107 5.91 -5.77 -14.28
C ASN A 107 6.01 -4.29 -14.61
N TYR A 108 6.17 -3.43 -13.62
CA TYR A 108 6.42 -2.02 -13.87
C TYR A 108 7.90 -1.81 -14.19
N PRO A 109 8.20 -1.17 -15.35
CA PRO A 109 9.57 -0.92 -15.76
C PRO A 109 10.33 0.04 -14.87
#